data_935d283c76f794b14a07a13e55ddf0ba
#
_entry.id   935d283c76f794b14a07a13e55ddf0ba
#
_cell.length_a   1.000
_cell.length_b   1.000
_cell.length_c   1.000
_cell.angle_alpha   90.00
_cell.angle_beta   90.00
_cell.angle_gamma   90.00
#
_symmetry.space_group_name_H-M   'P 1'
#
loop_
_entity.id
_entity.type
_entity.pdbx_description
1 polymer ?
#
loop_
_entity_poly.entity_id
_entity_poly.type
_entity_poly.pdbx_seq_one_letter_code
_entity_poly.pdbx_strand_id
1 'polypeptide(L)'
;MNLKQKTARSIERVKQLKGDPNFIAAGMAIGIFVGITPTFPFHTILAIGLAYILRASKAAAAIGVWIGNPLTIPFIYMGSYKTGALILGTSLPFDAKYTTFTELTKLGLDATIALLTGGAIIGILPAVAAYFITRRLVKKFRSRRRLLTNNQEKPAS
;
A
#
# COMPACT_ATOMS: atom_id res chain seq x y z
N MET A 1 6.05 17.21 12.68
CA MET A 1 6.93 16.42 11.76
C MET A 1 6.38 16.57 10.34
N ASN A 2 7.11 17.27 9.46
CA ASN A 2 6.64 17.66 8.11
C ASN A 2 6.43 16.44 7.20
N LEU A 3 5.40 16.52 6.33
CA LEU A 3 5.10 15.49 5.32
C LEU A 3 6.34 15.16 4.46
N LYS A 4 7.16 16.16 4.10
CA LYS A 4 8.42 15.97 3.36
C LYS A 4 9.41 15.04 4.09
N GLN A 5 9.50 15.12 5.42
CA GLN A 5 10.39 14.26 6.20
C GLN A 5 9.86 12.81 6.30
N LYS A 6 8.54 12.62 6.37
CA LYS A 6 7.94 11.28 6.35
C LYS A 6 8.18 10.58 5.01
N THR A 7 7.96 11.31 3.91
CA THR A 7 8.17 10.78 2.56
C THR A 7 9.65 10.46 2.30
N ALA A 8 10.56 11.33 2.74
CA ALA A 8 12.01 11.08 2.61
C ALA A 8 12.45 9.83 3.36
N ARG A 9 12.00 9.63 4.61
CA ARG A 9 12.30 8.41 5.39
C ARG A 9 11.75 7.14 4.76
N SER A 10 10.54 7.19 4.18
CA SER A 10 9.96 6.04 3.49
C SER A 10 10.76 5.68 2.24
N ILE A 11 11.22 6.68 1.48
CA ILE A 11 12.08 6.48 0.31
C ILE A 11 13.43 5.90 0.73
N GLU A 12 14.03 6.36 1.83
CA GLU A 12 15.29 5.79 2.33
C GLU A 12 15.15 4.34 2.78
N ARG A 13 14.05 3.99 3.45
CA ARG A 13 13.76 2.59 3.81
C ARG A 13 13.65 1.71 2.58
N VAL A 14 12.96 2.17 1.54
CA VAL A 14 12.85 1.44 0.26
C VAL A 14 14.22 1.26 -0.41
N LYS A 15 15.11 2.26 -0.31
CA LYS A 15 16.49 2.18 -0.83
C LYS A 15 17.34 1.11 -0.14
N GLN A 16 17.07 0.82 1.13
CA GLN A 16 17.82 -0.15 1.94
C GLN A 16 17.30 -1.59 1.76
N LEU A 17 16.13 -1.78 1.13
CA LEU A 17 15.57 -3.11 0.92
C LEU A 17 16.45 -3.95 0.00
N LYS A 18 16.83 -5.13 0.49
CA LYS A 18 17.57 -6.15 -0.28
C LYS A 18 16.57 -6.95 -1.14
N GLY A 19 16.99 -7.33 -2.36
CA GLY A 19 16.17 -8.16 -3.25
C GLY A 19 15.93 -7.51 -4.62
N ASP A 20 15.44 -8.26 -5.59
CA ASP A 20 15.15 -7.77 -6.95
C ASP A 20 14.17 -6.59 -6.95
N PRO A 21 14.31 -5.61 -7.87
CA PRO A 21 13.38 -4.49 -8.00
C PRO A 21 11.92 -4.90 -8.16
N ASN A 22 11.65 -6.01 -8.86
CA ASN A 22 10.28 -6.53 -9.01
C ASN A 22 9.74 -7.09 -7.69
N PHE A 23 10.59 -7.81 -6.93
CA PHE A 23 10.26 -8.35 -5.60
C PHE A 23 9.86 -7.25 -4.62
N ILE A 24 10.61 -6.13 -4.60
CA ILE A 24 10.31 -4.98 -3.75
C ILE A 24 9.04 -4.26 -4.22
N ALA A 25 8.90 -4.06 -5.54
CA ALA A 25 7.74 -3.40 -6.12
C ALA A 25 6.44 -4.19 -5.90
N ALA A 26 6.49 -5.51 -6.03
CA ALA A 26 5.35 -6.38 -5.73
C ALA A 26 4.92 -6.28 -4.26
N GLY A 27 5.88 -6.31 -3.33
CA GLY A 27 5.59 -6.11 -1.92
C GLY A 27 4.93 -4.76 -1.64
N MET A 28 5.44 -3.68 -2.22
CA MET A 28 4.86 -2.34 -2.09
C MET A 28 3.42 -2.27 -2.63
N ALA A 29 3.18 -2.87 -3.81
CA ALA A 29 1.84 -2.92 -4.40
C ALA A 29 0.84 -3.68 -3.52
N ILE A 30 1.24 -4.84 -2.99
CA ILE A 30 0.44 -5.63 -2.06
C ILE A 30 0.12 -4.82 -0.81
N GLY A 31 1.12 -4.15 -0.22
CA GLY A 31 0.93 -3.33 0.96
C GLY A 31 -0.06 -2.19 0.73
N ILE A 32 0.05 -1.48 -0.38
CA ILE A 32 -0.85 -0.38 -0.74
C ILE A 32 -2.26 -0.90 -1.03
N PHE A 33 -2.38 -2.02 -1.75
CA PHE A 33 -3.68 -2.65 -2.02
C PHE A 33 -4.41 -3.01 -0.73
N VAL A 34 -3.74 -3.71 0.18
CA VAL A 34 -4.31 -4.10 1.48
C VAL A 34 -4.56 -2.88 2.38
N GLY A 35 -3.69 -1.87 2.31
CA GLY A 35 -3.85 -0.62 3.08
C GLY A 35 -5.04 0.23 2.63
N ILE A 36 -5.49 0.09 1.38
CA ILE A 36 -6.70 0.74 0.86
C ILE A 36 -7.94 -0.13 1.11
N THR A 37 -7.79 -1.44 1.13
CA THR A 37 -8.90 -2.34 1.48
C THR A 37 -9.21 -2.19 2.97
N PRO A 38 -10.49 -2.00 3.37
CA PRO A 38 -10.87 -1.73 4.76
C PRO A 38 -10.79 -2.99 5.63
N THR A 39 -9.56 -3.36 5.99
CA THR A 39 -9.23 -4.56 6.81
C THR A 39 -8.58 -4.19 8.14
N PHE A 40 -8.75 -2.95 8.61
CA PHE A 40 -8.23 -2.51 9.91
C PHE A 40 -8.91 -3.29 11.06
N PRO A 41 -8.18 -3.78 12.09
CA PRO A 41 -6.74 -3.57 12.36
C PRO A 41 -5.80 -4.62 11.72
N PHE A 42 -6.30 -5.61 11.00
CA PHE A 42 -5.52 -6.76 10.52
C PHE A 42 -4.72 -6.51 9.23
N HIS A 43 -4.89 -5.33 8.62
CA HIS A 43 -4.27 -4.98 7.32
C HIS A 43 -2.76 -5.23 7.25
N THR A 44 -2.00 -5.00 8.34
CA THR A 44 -0.55 -5.22 8.35
C THR A 44 -0.20 -6.71 8.29
N ILE A 45 -0.90 -7.54 9.07
CA ILE A 45 -0.70 -8.99 9.09
C ILE A 45 -1.10 -9.59 7.74
N LEU A 46 -2.23 -9.15 7.19
CA LEU A 46 -2.71 -9.56 5.87
C LEU A 46 -1.72 -9.20 4.76
N ALA A 47 -1.19 -7.97 4.76
CA ALA A 47 -0.23 -7.55 3.76
C ALA A 47 1.08 -8.34 3.83
N ILE A 48 1.60 -8.61 5.03
CA ILE A 48 2.80 -9.42 5.22
C ILE A 48 2.55 -10.87 4.84
N GLY A 49 1.42 -11.45 5.24
CA GLY A 49 1.02 -12.81 4.90
C GLY A 49 0.86 -13.00 3.38
N LEU A 50 0.18 -12.06 2.73
CA LEU A 50 -0.02 -12.08 1.29
C LEU A 50 1.31 -11.90 0.54
N ALA A 51 2.18 -11.00 1.01
CA ALA A 51 3.52 -10.84 0.46
C ALA A 51 4.39 -12.10 0.63
N TYR A 52 4.20 -12.85 1.72
CA TYR A 52 4.87 -14.14 1.92
C TYR A 52 4.39 -15.20 0.91
N ILE A 53 3.07 -15.35 0.75
CA ILE A 53 2.46 -16.32 -0.17
C ILE A 53 2.85 -16.01 -1.62
N LEU A 54 2.80 -14.73 -2.01
CA LEU A 54 3.13 -14.27 -3.36
C LEU A 54 4.63 -14.09 -3.60
N ARG A 55 5.47 -14.52 -2.66
CA ARG A 55 6.93 -14.41 -2.74
C ARG A 55 7.40 -13.00 -3.07
N ALA A 56 6.82 -12.01 -2.39
CA ALA A 56 7.14 -10.59 -2.51
C ALA A 56 7.80 -10.06 -1.24
N SER A 57 8.33 -8.83 -1.26
CA SER A 57 9.02 -8.22 -0.13
C SER A 57 8.07 -7.89 1.03
N LYS A 58 8.14 -8.67 2.11
CA LYS A 58 7.37 -8.43 3.34
C LYS A 58 7.63 -7.04 3.93
N ALA A 59 8.88 -6.61 3.91
CA ALA A 59 9.26 -5.28 4.41
C ALA A 59 8.68 -4.15 3.54
N ALA A 60 8.65 -4.33 2.21
CA ALA A 60 8.00 -3.36 1.32
C ALA A 60 6.47 -3.35 1.52
N ALA A 61 5.85 -4.51 1.73
CA ALA A 61 4.43 -4.62 2.02
C ALA A 61 4.08 -3.89 3.33
N ALA A 62 4.84 -4.11 4.40
CA ALA A 62 4.66 -3.41 5.67
C ALA A 62 4.80 -1.88 5.53
N ILE A 63 5.69 -1.39 4.65
CA ILE A 63 5.82 0.04 4.35
C ILE A 63 4.60 0.53 3.54
N GLY A 64 4.16 -0.24 2.55
CA GLY A 64 3.03 0.11 1.68
C GLY A 64 1.70 0.25 2.42
N VAL A 65 1.47 -0.56 3.44
CA VAL A 65 0.26 -0.49 4.29
C VAL A 65 0.08 0.87 4.96
N TRP A 66 1.15 1.61 5.22
CA TRP A 66 1.09 2.92 5.87
C TRP A 66 0.34 4.00 5.08
N ILE A 67 -0.08 3.73 3.85
CA ILE A 67 -1.00 4.61 3.10
C ILE A 67 -2.36 4.70 3.82
N GLY A 68 -2.80 3.62 4.45
CA GLY A 68 -3.97 3.56 5.33
C GLY A 68 -3.63 4.12 6.72
N ASN A 69 -3.51 5.43 6.85
CA ASN A 69 -3.32 6.11 8.14
C ASN A 69 -4.63 6.75 8.62
N PRO A 70 -4.75 7.11 9.91
CA PRO A 70 -5.99 7.68 10.46
C PRO A 70 -6.54 8.90 9.71
N LEU A 71 -5.69 9.63 8.99
CA LEU A 71 -6.11 10.77 8.19
C LEU A 71 -6.73 10.35 6.85
N THR A 72 -6.22 9.28 6.23
CA THR A 72 -6.68 8.80 4.91
C THR A 72 -7.81 7.78 5.01
N ILE A 73 -7.91 7.05 6.12
CA ILE A 73 -8.93 6.01 6.36
C ILE A 73 -10.36 6.51 6.10
N PRO A 74 -10.83 7.66 6.63
CA PRO A 74 -12.20 8.11 6.39
C PRO A 74 -12.52 8.31 4.90
N PHE A 75 -11.57 8.89 4.15
CA PHE A 75 -11.72 9.13 2.71
C PHE A 75 -11.71 7.82 1.92
N ILE A 76 -10.81 6.90 2.27
CA ILE A 76 -10.70 5.59 1.63
C ILE A 76 -11.98 4.80 1.88
N TYR A 77 -12.47 4.76 3.11
CA TYR A 77 -13.67 4.00 3.47
C TYR A 77 -14.92 4.58 2.83
N MET A 78 -15.08 5.90 2.82
CA MET A 78 -16.20 6.55 2.13
C MET A 78 -16.18 6.26 0.62
N GLY A 79 -15.01 6.39 -0.01
CA GLY A 79 -14.85 6.06 -1.43
C GLY A 79 -15.15 4.59 -1.72
N SER A 80 -14.59 3.68 -0.91
CA SER A 80 -14.80 2.23 -1.02
C SER A 80 -16.27 1.88 -0.88
N TYR A 81 -16.95 2.43 0.13
CA TYR A 81 -18.37 2.18 0.34
C TYR A 81 -19.22 2.66 -0.84
N LYS A 82 -19.02 3.91 -1.29
CA LYS A 82 -19.78 4.47 -2.43
C LYS A 82 -19.59 3.64 -3.70
N THR A 83 -18.35 3.22 -3.98
CA THR A 83 -18.05 2.41 -5.16
C THR A 83 -18.68 1.01 -5.05
N GLY A 84 -18.56 0.36 -3.90
CA GLY A 84 -19.15 -0.94 -3.66
C GLY A 84 -20.69 -0.90 -3.67
N ALA A 85 -21.31 0.10 -3.03
CA ALA A 85 -22.74 0.29 -3.01
C ALA A 85 -23.30 0.52 -4.41
N LEU A 86 -22.59 1.31 -5.24
CA LEU A 86 -22.96 1.52 -6.64
C LEU A 86 -22.97 0.23 -7.46
N ILE A 87 -21.99 -0.65 -7.22
CA ILE A 87 -21.85 -1.92 -7.95
C ILE A 87 -22.87 -2.94 -7.48
N LEU A 88 -23.13 -2.99 -6.18
CA LEU A 88 -24.04 -3.97 -5.56
C LEU A 88 -25.50 -3.50 -5.51
N GLY A 89 -25.77 -2.25 -5.89
CA GLY A 89 -27.10 -1.67 -5.85
C GLY A 89 -27.65 -1.46 -4.44
N THR A 90 -26.77 -1.31 -3.42
CA THR A 90 -27.17 -1.09 -2.03
C THR A 90 -27.18 0.40 -1.69
N SER A 91 -28.23 0.87 -1.02
CA SER A 91 -28.42 2.30 -0.68
C SER A 91 -28.40 2.59 0.82
N LEU A 92 -27.60 1.86 1.59
CA LEU A 92 -27.53 2.06 3.03
C LEU A 92 -26.76 3.37 3.36
N PRO A 93 -27.23 4.18 4.32
CA PRO A 93 -26.52 5.38 4.74
C PRO A 93 -25.19 4.99 5.42
N PHE A 94 -24.08 5.49 4.88
CA PHE A 94 -22.76 5.33 5.46
C PHE A 94 -22.42 6.56 6.33
N ASP A 95 -22.20 6.36 7.62
CA ASP A 95 -21.66 7.38 8.52
C ASP A 95 -20.14 7.23 8.62
N ALA A 96 -19.40 8.34 8.43
CA ALA A 96 -17.93 8.38 8.49
C ALA A 96 -17.34 8.01 9.88
N LYS A 97 -18.18 7.78 10.87
CA LYS A 97 -17.78 7.28 12.20
C LYS A 97 -17.28 5.84 12.19
N TYR A 98 -17.66 5.06 11.20
CA TYR A 98 -17.26 3.64 11.12
C TYR A 98 -15.86 3.49 10.56
N THR A 99 -14.86 3.60 11.44
CA THR A 99 -13.44 3.49 11.07
C THR A 99 -12.79 2.19 11.53
N THR A 100 -13.48 1.41 12.36
CA THR A 100 -12.98 0.16 12.94
C THR A 100 -13.74 -1.05 12.40
N PHE A 101 -13.06 -2.17 12.20
CA PHE A 101 -13.69 -3.42 11.73
C PHE A 101 -14.88 -3.87 12.60
N THR A 102 -14.79 -3.70 13.91
CA THR A 102 -15.88 -3.99 14.87
C THR A 102 -17.08 -3.08 14.69
N GLU A 103 -16.91 -1.87 14.22
CA GLU A 103 -18.01 -0.94 13.94
C GLU A 103 -18.63 -1.27 12.57
N LEU A 104 -17.82 -1.72 11.61
CA LEU A 104 -18.28 -2.19 10.31
C LEU A 104 -19.17 -3.44 10.41
N THR A 105 -18.86 -4.37 11.32
CA THR A 105 -19.72 -5.54 11.54
C THR A 105 -21.10 -5.20 12.08
N LYS A 106 -21.25 -4.04 12.74
CA LYS A 106 -22.54 -3.51 13.21
C LYS A 106 -23.42 -2.93 12.09
N LEU A 107 -22.80 -2.54 10.97
CA LEU A 107 -23.52 -2.04 9.78
C LEU A 107 -24.26 -3.13 8.98
N GLY A 108 -24.03 -4.41 9.32
CA GLY A 108 -24.58 -5.54 8.59
C GLY A 108 -23.65 -6.07 7.48
N LEU A 109 -23.96 -7.27 7.02
CA LEU A 109 -23.14 -7.98 6.02
C LEU A 109 -23.11 -7.24 4.69
N ASP A 110 -24.21 -6.66 4.26
CA ASP A 110 -24.32 -6.00 2.96
C ASP A 110 -23.40 -4.77 2.86
N ALA A 111 -23.37 -3.95 3.91
CA ALA A 111 -22.49 -2.80 3.96
C ALA A 111 -21.00 -3.21 4.02
N THR A 112 -20.69 -4.28 4.74
CA THR A 112 -19.34 -4.82 4.82
C THR A 112 -18.88 -5.36 3.46
N ILE A 113 -19.73 -6.10 2.75
CA ILE A 113 -19.44 -6.62 1.42
C ILE A 113 -19.26 -5.46 0.42
N ALA A 114 -20.12 -4.44 0.47
CA ALA A 114 -19.98 -3.25 -0.36
C ALA A 114 -18.65 -2.55 -0.11
N LEU A 115 -18.29 -2.37 1.14
CA LEU A 115 -17.05 -1.72 1.54
C LEU A 115 -15.80 -2.49 1.07
N LEU A 116 -15.77 -3.81 1.26
CA LEU A 116 -14.67 -4.67 0.82
C LEU A 116 -14.56 -4.71 -0.71
N THR A 117 -15.68 -4.87 -1.41
CA THR A 117 -15.74 -4.90 -2.88
C THR A 117 -15.24 -3.58 -3.47
N GLY A 118 -15.75 -2.45 -2.97
CA GLY A 118 -15.33 -1.14 -3.43
C GLY A 118 -13.87 -0.83 -3.11
N GLY A 119 -13.41 -1.22 -1.91
CA GLY A 119 -12.00 -1.07 -1.50
C GLY A 119 -11.05 -1.88 -2.38
N ALA A 120 -11.42 -3.11 -2.72
CA ALA A 120 -10.63 -3.93 -3.64
C ALA A 120 -10.54 -3.27 -5.03
N ILE A 121 -11.63 -2.75 -5.56
CA ILE A 121 -11.65 -2.10 -6.88
C ILE A 121 -10.85 -0.80 -6.89
N ILE A 122 -11.09 0.08 -5.91
CA ILE A 122 -10.33 1.34 -5.80
C ILE A 122 -8.84 1.07 -5.53
N GLY A 123 -8.51 0.04 -4.78
CA GLY A 123 -7.16 -0.33 -4.42
C GLY A 123 -6.29 -0.81 -5.60
N ILE A 124 -6.90 -1.33 -6.68
CA ILE A 124 -6.16 -1.86 -7.84
C ILE A 124 -5.31 -0.77 -8.49
N LEU A 125 -5.89 0.38 -8.81
CA LEU A 125 -5.20 1.44 -9.54
C LEU A 125 -3.99 2.00 -8.78
N PRO A 126 -4.10 2.39 -7.50
CA PRO A 126 -2.95 2.81 -6.70
C PRO A 126 -1.90 1.70 -6.51
N ALA A 127 -2.32 0.45 -6.37
CA ALA A 127 -1.41 -0.68 -6.23
C ALA A 127 -0.56 -0.88 -7.50
N VAL A 128 -1.18 -0.84 -8.67
CA VAL A 128 -0.49 -0.92 -9.97
C VAL A 128 0.46 0.27 -10.16
N ALA A 129 0.00 1.49 -9.88
CA ALA A 129 0.83 2.68 -9.93
C ALA A 129 2.04 2.56 -8.99
N ALA A 130 1.82 2.11 -7.77
CA ALA A 130 2.87 1.90 -6.77
C ALA A 130 3.90 0.85 -7.23
N TYR A 131 3.46 -0.24 -7.88
CA TYR A 131 4.37 -1.22 -8.46
C TYR A 131 5.35 -0.57 -9.45
N PHE A 132 4.83 0.14 -10.44
CA PHE A 132 5.67 0.75 -11.47
C PHE A 132 6.58 1.86 -10.93
N ILE A 133 6.05 2.71 -10.04
CA ILE A 133 6.82 3.78 -9.40
C ILE A 133 7.95 3.18 -8.57
N THR A 134 7.66 2.22 -7.69
CA THR A 134 8.65 1.58 -6.84
C THR A 134 9.71 0.86 -7.66
N ARG A 135 9.30 0.10 -8.68
CA ARG A 135 10.23 -0.59 -9.58
C ARG A 135 11.20 0.38 -10.26
N ARG A 136 10.69 1.49 -10.80
CA ARG A 136 11.53 2.53 -11.44
C ARG A 136 12.49 3.18 -10.44
N LEU A 137 12.00 3.53 -9.26
CA LEU A 137 12.81 4.14 -8.21
C LEU A 137 13.96 3.21 -7.77
N VAL A 138 13.65 1.96 -7.45
CA VAL A 138 14.65 0.98 -7.01
C VAL A 138 15.70 0.75 -8.10
N LYS A 139 15.30 0.61 -9.37
CA LYS A 139 16.24 0.48 -10.50
C LYS A 139 17.16 1.69 -10.61
N LYS A 140 16.60 2.91 -10.58
CA LYS A 140 17.37 4.16 -10.69
C LYS A 140 18.39 4.33 -9.55
N PHE A 141 18.00 4.00 -8.31
CA PHE A 141 18.91 4.09 -7.16
C PHE A 141 20.05 3.08 -7.24
N ARG A 142 19.79 1.86 -7.71
CA ARG A 142 20.84 0.84 -7.86
C ARG A 142 21.80 1.15 -8.99
N SER A 143 21.33 1.68 -10.10
CA SER A 143 22.19 2.12 -11.20
C SER A 143 23.15 3.22 -10.73
N ARG A 144 22.65 4.21 -9.99
CA ARG A 144 23.50 5.28 -9.46
C ARG A 144 24.57 4.78 -8.46
N ARG A 145 24.21 3.83 -7.58
CA ARG A 145 25.19 3.23 -6.66
C ARG A 145 26.31 2.52 -7.41
N ARG A 146 25.98 1.72 -8.43
CA ARG A 146 27.00 1.01 -9.24
C ARG A 146 27.99 1.98 -9.90
N LEU A 147 27.49 3.10 -10.46
CA LEU A 147 28.34 4.10 -11.10
C LEU A 147 29.30 4.77 -10.10
N LEU A 148 28.84 5.05 -8.87
CA LEU A 148 29.69 5.64 -7.83
C LEU A 148 30.77 4.67 -7.34
N THR A 149 30.46 3.40 -7.17
CA THR A 149 31.43 2.37 -6.76
C THR A 149 32.48 2.15 -7.87
N ASN A 150 32.08 2.09 -9.13
CA ASN A 150 32.99 1.88 -10.25
C ASN A 150 33.95 3.08 -10.48
N ASN A 151 33.50 4.31 -10.13
CA ASN A 151 34.37 5.49 -10.18
C ASN A 151 35.37 5.57 -9.02
N GLN A 152 35.11 4.90 -7.92
CA GLN A 152 36.07 4.85 -6.77
C GLN A 152 37.12 3.74 -6.96
N GLU A 153 36.85 2.73 -7.76
CA GLU A 153 37.75 1.62 -8.07
C GLU A 153 38.70 1.90 -9.25
N LYS A 154 38.56 3.05 -9.95
CA LYS A 154 39.47 3.42 -11.02
C LYS A 154 40.75 4.04 -10.38
N PRO A 155 41.88 3.32 -10.38
CA PRO A 155 43.13 3.90 -9.86
C PRO A 155 43.50 5.12 -10.71
N ALA A 156 43.93 6.18 -10.03
CA ALA A 156 44.53 7.32 -10.67
C ALA A 156 45.82 6.83 -11.38
N SER A 157 45.72 6.68 -12.68
CA SER A 157 46.86 6.43 -13.57
C SER A 157 47.55 7.74 -13.90
#